data_f47aa59dac8bbf1e46af454f92a9711e
#
_entry.id   f47aa59dac8bbf1e46af454f92a9711e
#
_cell.length_a   1.000
_cell.length_b   1.000
_cell.length_c   1.000
_cell.angle_alpha   90.00
_cell.angle_beta   90.00
_cell.angle_gamma   90.00
#
_symmetry.space_group_name_H-M   'P 1'
#
loop_
_entity.id
_entity.type
_entity.pdbx_description
1 polymer ?
#
loop_
_entity_poly.entity_id
_entity_poly.type
_entity_poly.pdbx_seq_one_letter_code
_entity_poly.pdbx_strand_id
1 'polypeptide(L)' 'MCHHTPRCPDATAPDCCSAHVVADHSEQGWEVLCNGVILFDDGAYLTPEGTVAQVPHHAA' A
#
# COMPACT_ATOMS: atom_id res chain seq x y z
N MET A 1 6.63 3.46 12.29
CA MET A 1 6.56 4.91 12.17
C MET A 1 7.33 5.39 10.96
N CYS A 2 6.77 6.31 10.21
CA CYS A 2 7.35 6.74 8.94
C CYS A 2 8.38 7.83 9.14
N HIS A 3 9.53 7.70 8.46
CA HIS A 3 10.59 8.73 8.51
C HIS A 3 10.80 9.39 7.14
N HIS A 4 9.89 9.17 6.21
CA HIS A 4 10.02 9.73 4.87
C HIS A 4 9.66 11.21 4.86
N THR A 5 10.21 11.90 3.90
CA THR A 5 9.90 13.32 3.67
C THR A 5 9.60 13.52 2.18
N PRO A 6 8.38 13.89 1.81
CA PRO A 6 7.24 14.08 2.70
C PRO A 6 6.77 12.78 3.33
N ARG A 7 6.00 12.94 4.39
CA ARG A 7 5.51 11.81 5.16
C ARG A 7 4.57 10.95 4.33
N CYS A 8 4.68 9.63 4.49
CA CYS A 8 3.78 8.72 3.79
C CYS A 8 2.35 8.88 4.30
N PRO A 9 1.34 8.65 3.43
CA PRO A 9 -0.05 8.74 3.87
C PRO A 9 -0.41 7.63 4.86
N ASP A 10 -1.40 7.88 5.70
CA ASP A 10 -1.92 6.88 6.61
C ASP A 10 -2.59 5.74 5.84
N ALA A 11 -2.66 4.58 6.48
CA ALA A 11 -3.32 3.43 5.88
C ALA A 11 -4.81 3.68 5.62
N THR A 12 -5.40 4.64 6.32
CA THR A 12 -6.81 5.00 6.14
C THR A 12 -7.01 6.11 5.12
N ALA A 13 -5.94 6.68 4.60
CA ALA A 13 -6.04 7.77 3.63
C ALA A 13 -6.41 7.23 2.25
N PRO A 14 -7.08 8.04 1.40
CA PRO A 14 -7.44 7.58 0.05
C PRO A 14 -6.23 7.27 -0.83
N ASP A 15 -5.08 7.84 -0.52
CA ASP A 15 -3.86 7.62 -1.28
C ASP A 15 -2.88 6.70 -0.54
N CYS A 16 -3.40 5.82 0.32
CA CYS A 16 -2.58 4.97 1.16
C CYS A 16 -1.59 4.09 0.38
N CYS A 17 -1.90 3.79 -0.87
CA CYS A 17 -1.04 2.95 -1.71
C CYS A 17 0.14 3.69 -2.30
N SER A 18 0.25 4.99 -2.07
CA SER A 18 1.39 5.78 -2.53
C SER A 18 2.54 5.82 -1.53
N ALA A 19 2.40 5.16 -0.39
CA ALA A 19 3.48 5.09 0.60
C ALA A 19 4.68 4.33 0.04
N HIS A 20 5.84 4.57 0.62
CA HIS A 20 7.07 3.89 0.19
C HIS A 20 7.01 2.40 0.50
N VAL A 21 7.54 1.60 -0.41
CA VAL A 21 7.66 0.15 -0.20
C VAL A 21 8.80 -0.10 0.76
N VAL A 22 8.54 -0.79 1.85
CA VAL A 22 9.55 -1.15 2.84
C VAL A 22 9.94 -2.61 2.77
N ALA A 23 9.12 -3.44 2.15
CA ALA A 23 9.46 -4.84 1.92
C ALA A 23 8.87 -5.26 0.58
N ASP A 24 9.74 -5.59 -0.36
CA ASP A 24 9.34 -5.92 -1.71
C ASP A 24 9.32 -7.44 -1.87
N HIS A 25 8.12 -7.98 -2.03
CA HIS A 25 7.91 -9.39 -2.32
C HIS A 25 7.19 -9.55 -3.64
N SER A 26 7.53 -8.71 -4.60
CA SER A 26 6.86 -8.70 -5.90
C SER A 26 6.99 -10.04 -6.63
N GLU A 27 8.05 -10.77 -6.39
CA GLU A 27 8.21 -12.12 -6.95
C GLU A 27 7.17 -13.09 -6.40
N GLN A 28 6.56 -12.76 -5.27
CA GLN A 28 5.48 -13.53 -4.67
C GLN A 28 4.12 -12.87 -4.92
N GLY A 29 4.12 -11.70 -5.52
CA GLY A 29 2.90 -10.99 -5.89
C GLY A 29 2.39 -10.01 -4.85
N TRP A 30 3.23 -9.53 -3.94
CA TRP A 30 2.80 -8.56 -2.92
C TRP A 30 3.97 -7.73 -2.42
N GLU A 31 3.63 -6.60 -1.79
CA GLU A 31 4.62 -5.68 -1.21
C GLU A 31 4.06 -5.10 0.07
N VAL A 32 4.92 -4.77 1.01
CA VAL A 32 4.51 -4.09 2.26
C VAL A 32 4.95 -2.65 2.18
N LEU A 33 4.03 -1.75 2.48
CA LEU A 33 4.27 -0.31 2.43
C LEU A 33 4.60 0.23 3.81
N CYS A 34 5.17 1.43 3.84
CA CYS A 34 5.61 2.09 5.06
C CYS A 34 4.49 2.27 6.08
N ASN A 35 3.26 2.46 5.62
CA ASN A 35 2.10 2.63 6.48
C ASN A 35 1.45 1.32 6.90
N GLY A 36 2.06 0.18 6.59
CA GLY A 36 1.52 -1.13 6.96
C GLY A 36 0.56 -1.74 5.97
N VAL A 37 0.26 -1.04 4.89
CA VAL A 37 -0.59 -1.58 3.82
C VAL A 37 0.17 -2.65 3.05
N ILE A 38 -0.50 -3.75 2.72
CA ILE A 38 0.04 -4.78 1.84
C ILE A 38 -0.62 -4.63 0.49
N LEU A 39 0.19 -4.40 -0.52
CA LEU A 39 -0.28 -4.17 -1.88
C LEU A 39 -0.03 -5.41 -2.72
N PHE A 40 -1.06 -5.90 -3.40
CA PHE A 40 -0.98 -7.08 -4.23
C PHE A 40 -0.85 -6.69 -5.71
N ASP A 41 -0.28 -7.60 -6.49
CA ASP A 41 -0.01 -7.33 -7.90
C ASP A 41 -1.26 -7.25 -8.76
N ASP A 42 -2.40 -7.70 -8.27
CA ASP A 42 -3.67 -7.61 -8.99
C ASP A 42 -4.42 -6.30 -8.71
N GLY A 43 -3.81 -5.39 -7.97
CA GLY A 43 -4.42 -4.11 -7.64
C GLY A 43 -5.19 -4.08 -6.34
N ALA A 44 -5.28 -5.18 -5.64
CA ALA A 44 -5.91 -5.21 -4.31
C ALA A 44 -4.91 -4.76 -3.25
N TYR A 45 -5.41 -4.28 -2.12
CA TYR A 45 -4.55 -3.99 -0.99
C TYR A 45 -5.26 -4.36 0.31
N LEU A 46 -4.46 -4.65 1.32
CA LEU A 46 -4.93 -5.01 2.65
C LEU A 46 -4.37 -4.00 3.65
N THR A 47 -5.26 -3.39 4.44
CA THR A 47 -4.83 -2.45 5.46
C THR A 47 -4.48 -3.17 6.75
N PRO A 48 -3.72 -2.52 7.65
CA PRO A 48 -3.42 -3.14 8.96
C PRO A 48 -4.66 -3.40 9.80
N GLU A 49 -5.77 -2.77 9.47
CA GLU A 49 -7.05 -3.03 10.15
C GLU A 49 -7.75 -4.28 9.65
N GLY A 50 -7.24 -4.89 8.58
CA GLY A 50 -7.84 -6.07 8.00
C GLY A 50 -8.83 -5.80 6.88
N THR A 51 -8.92 -4.58 6.41
CA THR A 51 -9.82 -4.21 5.31
C THR A 51 -9.14 -4.50 3.98
N VAL A 52 -9.81 -5.24 3.11
CA VAL A 52 -9.35 -5.50 1.75
C VAL A 52 -10.09 -4.59 0.79
N ALA A 53 -9.35 -3.95 -0.09
CA ALA A 53 -9.93 -3.03 -1.08
C ALA A 53 -9.15 -3.10 -2.38
N GLN A 54 -9.68 -2.43 -3.40
CA GLN A 54 -9.03 -2.34 -4.70
C GLN A 54 -8.40 -0.97 -4.86
N VAL A 55 -7.20 -0.93 -5.39
CA VAL A 55 -6.57 0.34 -5.73
C VAL A 55 -7.40 0.98 -6.84
N PRO A 56 -7.88 2.20 -6.64
CA PRO A 56 -8.58 2.88 -7.71
C PRO A 56 -7.58 3.20 -8.80
N HIS A 57 -7.74 2.58 -9.92
CA HIS A 57 -6.90 2.93 -11.05
C HIS A 57 -7.75 3.01 -12.29
N HIS A 58 -7.27 3.80 -13.17
CA HIS A 58 -7.98 4.09 -14.39
C HIS A 58 -7.42 3.20 -15.46
N ALA A 59 -8.02 2.07 -15.56
CA ALA A 59 -7.56 1.08 -16.50
C ALA A 59 -7.68 1.56 -17.94
N ALA A 60 -8.32 2.61 -18.10
CA ALA A 60 -8.50 3.16 -19.42
C ALA A 60 -7.20 3.45 -20.08
#